data_6d1520c313254b90758bcb0e3c5fa54c
#
_entry.id   6d1520c313254b90758bcb0e3c5fa54c
#
_cell.length_a   1.000
_cell.length_b   1.000
_cell.length_c   1.000
_cell.angle_alpha   90.00
_cell.angle_beta   90.00
_cell.angle_gamma   90.00
#
_symmetry.space_group_name_H-M   'P 1'
#
loop_
_entity.id
_entity.type
_entity.pdbx_description
1 polymer ?
#
loop_
_entity_poly.entity_id
_entity_poly.type
_entity_poly.pdbx_seq_one_letter_code
_entity_poly.pdbx_strand_id
1 'polypeptide(L)'
;FLQTIKAALAVQLKNQMGVEAMREREEEIVPYVMDALQAIPGVNLLARTRRDRLAIFSFYVTGIHYNLIVQLLNDRFGVQARGGCSCAGTYGHYLLHVDPTLSHSITDRIDQGDLSDKPGWVRISFHPTTSTAEIDHTLDAVREIVAHVHEWAREYEYSPVTNEFTLRGADGNAPMARVKRWFELDR
;
A
#
# COMPACT_ATOMS: atom_id res chain seq x y z
N PHE A 1 29.85 -11.09 -2.08
CA PHE A 1 30.54 -10.08 -1.26
C PHE A 1 29.72 -8.80 -1.12
N LEU A 2 29.30 -8.15 -2.23
CA LEU A 2 28.61 -6.85 -2.16
C LEU A 2 27.33 -6.87 -1.33
N GLN A 3 26.51 -7.91 -1.43
CA GLN A 3 25.27 -8.02 -0.65
C GLN A 3 25.55 -8.18 0.85
N THR A 4 26.60 -8.91 1.21
CA THR A 4 27.02 -9.05 2.62
C THR A 4 27.50 -7.70 3.18
N ILE A 5 28.28 -6.94 2.40
CA ILE A 5 28.72 -5.59 2.78
C ILE A 5 27.50 -4.66 2.97
N LYS A 6 26.54 -4.68 2.04
CA LYS A 6 25.30 -3.89 2.16
C LYS A 6 24.53 -4.23 3.43
N ALA A 7 24.39 -5.53 3.75
CA ALA A 7 23.73 -5.97 4.96
C ALA A 7 24.46 -5.49 6.22
N ALA A 8 25.81 -5.60 6.24
CA ALA A 8 26.61 -5.12 7.37
C ALA A 8 26.48 -3.61 7.57
N LEU A 9 26.51 -2.81 6.48
CA LEU A 9 26.31 -1.36 6.54
C LEU A 9 24.88 -1.00 7.04
N ALA A 10 23.86 -1.73 6.61
CA ALA A 10 22.50 -1.52 7.10
C ALA A 10 22.36 -1.80 8.60
N VAL A 11 22.99 -2.87 9.10
CA VAL A 11 23.03 -3.19 10.54
C VAL A 11 23.79 -2.10 11.31
N GLN A 12 24.92 -1.65 10.78
CA GLN A 12 25.71 -0.57 11.40
C GLN A 12 24.91 0.74 11.47
N LEU A 13 24.23 1.12 10.38
CA LEU A 13 23.38 2.30 10.35
C LEU A 13 22.24 2.21 11.37
N LYS A 14 21.54 1.07 11.44
CA LYS A 14 20.51 0.83 12.44
C LYS A 14 21.04 1.00 13.87
N ASN A 15 22.23 0.46 14.15
CA ASN A 15 22.84 0.59 15.48
C ASN A 15 23.23 2.04 15.80
N GLN A 16 23.66 2.81 14.80
CA GLN A 16 23.97 4.24 14.96
C GLN A 16 22.71 5.07 15.20
N MET A 17 21.59 4.73 14.55
CA MET A 17 20.29 5.39 14.78
C MET A 17 19.79 5.14 16.22
N GLY A 18 20.09 3.99 16.80
CA GLY A 18 19.63 3.56 18.11
C GLY A 18 18.21 2.98 18.08
N VAL A 19 18.05 1.77 18.58
CA VAL A 19 16.76 1.07 18.58
C VAL A 19 15.72 1.80 19.44
N GLU A 20 16.16 2.33 20.60
CA GLU A 20 15.27 3.09 21.49
C GLU A 20 14.76 4.39 20.84
N ALA A 21 15.62 5.17 20.20
CA ALA A 21 15.21 6.39 19.49
C ALA A 21 14.24 6.09 18.34
N MET A 22 14.46 4.99 17.63
CA MET A 22 13.52 4.53 16.59
C MET A 22 12.16 4.16 17.20
N ARG A 23 12.14 3.47 18.32
CA ARG A 23 10.93 3.06 19.03
C ARG A 23 10.16 4.27 19.57
N GLU A 24 10.84 5.21 20.23
CA GLU A 24 10.24 6.46 20.70
C GLU A 24 9.53 7.19 19.55
N ARG A 25 10.20 7.28 18.40
CA ARG A 25 9.58 7.92 17.22
C ARG A 25 8.37 7.16 16.69
N GLU A 26 8.39 5.84 16.69
CA GLU A 26 7.24 5.02 16.30
C GLU A 26 6.08 5.16 17.28
N GLU A 27 6.35 5.29 18.58
CA GLU A 27 5.35 5.54 19.62
C GLU A 27 4.62 6.89 19.43
N GLU A 28 5.25 7.87 18.77
CA GLU A 28 4.60 9.13 18.35
C GLU A 28 3.79 8.95 17.06
N ILE A 29 4.37 8.29 16.05
CA ILE A 29 3.76 8.12 14.73
C ILE A 29 2.49 7.24 14.80
N VAL A 30 2.52 6.16 15.57
CA VAL A 30 1.46 5.16 15.56
C VAL A 30 0.11 5.74 15.99
N PRO A 31 -0.06 6.38 17.15
CA PRO A 31 -1.34 6.96 17.54
C PRO A 31 -1.79 8.06 16.58
N TYR A 32 -0.88 8.91 16.13
CA TYR A 32 -1.18 10.00 15.19
C TYR A 32 -1.80 9.49 13.90
N VAL A 33 -1.14 8.52 13.25
CA VAL A 33 -1.62 7.96 11.97
C VAL A 33 -2.88 7.12 12.17
N MET A 34 -2.98 6.33 13.24
CA MET A 34 -4.17 5.53 13.52
C MET A 34 -5.41 6.39 13.72
N ASP A 35 -5.29 7.46 14.50
CA ASP A 35 -6.40 8.36 14.75
C ASP A 35 -6.82 9.11 13.48
N ALA A 36 -5.85 9.57 12.69
CA ALA A 36 -6.11 10.21 11.41
C ALA A 36 -6.80 9.29 10.39
N LEU A 37 -6.34 8.05 10.24
CA LEU A 37 -6.96 7.07 9.33
C LEU A 37 -8.38 6.68 9.78
N GLN A 38 -8.60 6.51 11.08
CA GLN A 38 -9.92 6.17 11.63
C GLN A 38 -10.92 7.31 11.51
N ALA A 39 -10.45 8.56 11.40
CA ALA A 39 -11.30 9.73 11.19
C ALA A 39 -11.77 9.86 9.71
N ILE A 40 -11.20 9.13 8.76
CA ILE A 40 -11.60 9.20 7.36
C ILE A 40 -12.83 8.30 7.14
N PRO A 41 -13.98 8.84 6.70
CA PRO A 41 -15.18 8.05 6.44
C PRO A 41 -14.92 6.92 5.42
N GLY A 42 -15.40 5.71 5.72
CA GLY A 42 -15.24 4.55 4.85
C GLY A 42 -13.89 3.83 4.95
N VAL A 43 -12.89 4.39 5.62
CA VAL A 43 -11.62 3.71 5.90
C VAL A 43 -11.79 2.75 7.08
N ASN A 44 -11.42 1.50 6.86
CA ASN A 44 -11.43 0.45 7.87
C ASN A 44 -10.00 0.02 8.19
N LEU A 45 -9.46 0.50 9.29
CA LEU A 45 -8.13 0.17 9.75
C LEU A 45 -8.12 -1.24 10.35
N LEU A 46 -7.24 -2.11 9.86
CA LEU A 46 -7.06 -3.45 10.42
C LEU A 46 -6.31 -3.39 11.76
N ALA A 47 -6.71 -4.26 12.69
CA ALA A 47 -6.19 -4.30 14.06
C ALA A 47 -6.24 -2.93 14.77
N ARG A 48 -7.32 -2.18 14.58
CA ARG A 48 -7.53 -0.79 15.04
C ARG A 48 -7.37 -0.57 16.55
N THR A 49 -7.43 -1.62 17.35
CA THR A 49 -7.28 -1.55 18.82
C THR A 49 -5.84 -1.78 19.29
N ARG A 50 -4.97 -2.23 18.39
CA ARG A 50 -3.57 -2.55 18.72
C ARG A 50 -2.68 -1.35 18.42
N ARG A 51 -2.33 -0.58 19.44
CA ARG A 51 -1.44 0.59 19.35
C ARG A 51 0.03 0.25 19.62
N ASP A 52 0.30 -0.82 20.33
CA ASP A 52 1.66 -1.36 20.50
C ASP A 52 2.05 -2.13 19.23
N ARG A 53 2.63 -1.41 18.27
CA ARG A 53 2.98 -1.90 16.94
C ARG A 53 4.02 -1.00 16.26
N LEU A 54 4.68 -1.51 15.25
CA LEU A 54 5.49 -0.70 14.35
C LEU A 54 4.60 0.24 13.50
N ALA A 55 5.18 1.29 12.93
CA ALA A 55 4.48 2.26 12.08
C ALA A 55 4.08 1.67 10.70
N ILE A 56 3.39 0.52 10.73
CA ILE A 56 2.85 -0.21 9.57
C ILE A 56 1.33 -0.27 9.70
N PHE A 57 0.62 0.28 8.73
CA PHE A 57 -0.83 0.41 8.74
C PHE A 57 -1.45 -0.29 7.55
N SER A 58 -2.40 -1.17 7.82
CA SER A 58 -3.17 -1.88 6.82
C SER A 58 -4.62 -1.48 6.92
N PHE A 59 -5.22 -1.06 5.81
CA PHE A 59 -6.61 -0.61 5.78
C PHE A 59 -7.26 -0.95 4.43
N TYR A 60 -8.57 -0.98 4.43
CA TYR A 60 -9.37 -1.02 3.21
C TYR A 60 -10.46 0.06 3.25
N VAL A 61 -10.96 0.42 2.10
CA VAL A 61 -12.08 1.37 1.97
C VAL A 61 -13.28 0.59 1.48
N THR A 62 -14.41 0.74 2.17
CA THR A 62 -15.64 0.00 1.84
C THR A 62 -16.08 0.28 0.40
N GLY A 63 -16.27 -0.78 -0.38
CA GLY A 63 -16.73 -0.68 -1.77
C GLY A 63 -15.68 -0.22 -2.78
N ILE A 64 -14.42 -0.03 -2.38
CA ILE A 64 -13.34 0.39 -3.26
C ILE A 64 -12.28 -0.69 -3.35
N HIS A 65 -11.90 -1.04 -4.57
CA HIS A 65 -10.84 -2.03 -4.79
C HIS A 65 -9.48 -1.48 -4.31
N TYR A 66 -8.77 -2.25 -3.49
CA TYR A 66 -7.52 -1.81 -2.87
C TYR A 66 -6.43 -1.42 -3.87
N ASN A 67 -6.33 -2.10 -5.03
CA ASN A 67 -5.35 -1.76 -6.05
C ASN A 67 -5.66 -0.42 -6.75
N LEU A 68 -6.92 -0.01 -6.82
CA LEU A 68 -7.26 1.33 -7.30
C LEU A 68 -6.71 2.41 -6.36
N ILE A 69 -6.84 2.20 -5.06
CA ILE A 69 -6.29 3.12 -4.06
C ILE A 69 -4.76 3.19 -4.18
N VAL A 70 -4.09 2.03 -4.32
CA VAL A 70 -2.63 1.98 -4.51
C VAL A 70 -2.20 2.72 -5.77
N GLN A 71 -2.93 2.52 -6.88
CA GLN A 71 -2.63 3.21 -8.14
C GLN A 71 -2.83 4.72 -8.03
N LEU A 72 -3.93 5.16 -7.42
CA LEU A 72 -4.20 6.58 -7.20
C LEU A 72 -3.18 7.24 -6.27
N LEU A 73 -2.74 6.56 -5.20
CA LEU A 73 -1.68 7.02 -4.32
C LEU A 73 -0.38 7.27 -5.10
N ASN A 74 -0.02 6.33 -5.98
CA ASN A 74 1.16 6.46 -6.82
C ASN A 74 1.05 7.58 -7.86
N ASP A 75 -0.02 7.57 -8.65
CA ASP A 75 -0.12 8.41 -9.85
C ASP A 75 -0.42 9.87 -9.53
N ARG A 76 -1.23 10.13 -8.50
CA ARG A 76 -1.67 11.49 -8.16
C ARG A 76 -0.84 12.13 -7.06
N PHE A 77 -0.29 11.33 -6.15
CA PHE A 77 0.37 11.84 -4.95
C PHE A 77 1.83 11.41 -4.81
N GLY A 78 2.34 10.55 -5.69
CA GLY A 78 3.71 10.03 -5.62
C GLY A 78 3.97 9.15 -4.39
N VAL A 79 2.90 8.63 -3.76
CA VAL A 79 2.98 7.79 -2.57
C VAL A 79 2.99 6.32 -2.97
N GLN A 80 4.07 5.63 -2.67
CA GLN A 80 4.17 4.19 -2.91
C GLN A 80 3.56 3.40 -1.75
N ALA A 81 2.58 2.58 -2.06
CA ALA A 81 1.91 1.70 -1.12
C ALA A 81 1.87 0.27 -1.66
N ARG A 82 1.51 -0.68 -0.83
CA ARG A 82 1.31 -2.07 -1.23
C ARG A 82 -0.16 -2.45 -1.14
N GLY A 83 -0.68 -3.11 -2.19
CA GLY A 83 -2.01 -3.71 -2.20
C GLY A 83 -1.99 -5.23 -2.11
N GLY A 84 -3.05 -5.83 -1.60
CA GLY A 84 -3.27 -7.26 -1.55
C GLY A 84 -3.30 -7.86 -0.16
N CYS A 85 -3.40 -9.19 -0.08
CA CYS A 85 -3.47 -9.93 1.20
C CYS A 85 -2.11 -10.18 1.86
N SER A 86 -1.01 -9.64 1.33
CA SER A 86 0.34 -9.74 1.90
C SER A 86 0.80 -11.17 2.25
N CYS A 87 0.42 -12.16 1.45
CA CYS A 87 0.67 -13.59 1.67
C CYS A 87 0.06 -14.16 2.97
N ALA A 88 -0.99 -13.50 3.49
CA ALA A 88 -1.69 -13.87 4.73
C ALA A 88 -3.06 -14.52 4.43
N GLY A 89 -3.14 -15.43 3.46
CA GLY A 89 -4.36 -16.01 2.92
C GLY A 89 -5.46 -16.28 3.95
N THR A 90 -5.35 -17.33 4.73
CA THR A 90 -6.35 -17.68 5.77
C THR A 90 -6.54 -16.57 6.82
N TYR A 91 -5.45 -15.94 7.25
CA TYR A 91 -5.52 -14.80 8.18
C TYR A 91 -6.18 -13.58 7.54
N GLY A 92 -5.95 -13.37 6.25
CA GLY A 92 -6.64 -12.33 5.47
C GLY A 92 -8.16 -12.54 5.42
N HIS A 93 -8.61 -13.79 5.25
CA HIS A 93 -10.04 -14.13 5.31
C HIS A 93 -10.63 -13.83 6.69
N TYR A 94 -9.92 -14.15 7.75
CA TYR A 94 -10.33 -13.80 9.12
C TYR A 94 -10.44 -12.28 9.31
N LEU A 95 -9.42 -11.52 8.89
CA LEU A 95 -9.39 -10.06 9.02
C LEU A 95 -10.49 -9.35 8.22
N LEU A 96 -10.86 -9.89 7.07
CA LEU A 96 -11.86 -9.33 6.17
C LEU A 96 -13.25 -9.98 6.33
N HIS A 97 -13.41 -10.85 7.34
CA HIS A 97 -14.66 -11.57 7.64
C HIS A 97 -15.19 -12.38 6.45
N VAL A 98 -14.28 -12.98 5.68
CA VAL A 98 -14.63 -13.88 4.57
C VAL A 98 -15.03 -15.24 5.14
N ASP A 99 -16.30 -15.62 4.99
CA ASP A 99 -16.77 -16.92 5.41
C ASP A 99 -16.30 -18.06 4.46
N PRO A 100 -16.40 -19.33 4.87
CA PRO A 100 -15.93 -20.45 4.03
C PRO A 100 -16.61 -20.56 2.66
N THR A 101 -17.90 -20.22 2.56
CA THR A 101 -18.65 -20.30 1.29
C THR A 101 -18.14 -19.25 0.31
N LEU A 102 -17.99 -18.01 0.78
CA LEU A 102 -17.42 -16.93 0.00
C LEU A 102 -15.96 -17.23 -0.37
N SER A 103 -15.18 -17.80 0.56
CA SER A 103 -13.80 -18.22 0.32
C SER A 103 -13.70 -19.22 -0.85
N HIS A 104 -14.56 -20.24 -0.90
CA HIS A 104 -14.60 -21.20 -2.02
C HIS A 104 -14.96 -20.51 -3.35
N SER A 105 -15.99 -19.68 -3.35
CA SER A 105 -16.40 -18.92 -4.54
C SER A 105 -15.28 -18.03 -5.09
N ILE A 106 -14.53 -17.36 -4.21
CA ILE A 106 -13.36 -16.54 -4.60
C ILE A 106 -12.26 -17.43 -5.20
N THR A 107 -11.97 -18.58 -4.59
CA THR A 107 -10.96 -19.52 -5.08
C THR A 107 -11.33 -20.05 -6.46
N ASP A 108 -12.58 -20.47 -6.67
CA ASP A 108 -13.07 -20.95 -7.96
C ASP A 108 -12.91 -19.90 -9.07
N ARG A 109 -13.15 -18.63 -8.78
CA ARG A 109 -12.92 -17.52 -9.72
C ARG A 109 -11.45 -17.30 -10.01
N ILE A 110 -10.61 -17.33 -8.99
CA ILE A 110 -9.15 -17.21 -9.13
C ILE A 110 -8.61 -18.34 -10.02
N ASP A 111 -9.07 -19.56 -9.85
CA ASP A 111 -8.67 -20.71 -10.66
C ASP A 111 -9.11 -20.58 -12.12
N GLN A 112 -10.17 -19.81 -12.38
CA GLN A 112 -10.62 -19.43 -13.73
C GLN A 112 -9.88 -18.20 -14.30
N GLY A 113 -8.93 -17.63 -13.55
CA GLY A 113 -8.15 -16.46 -13.96
C GLY A 113 -8.83 -15.12 -13.68
N ASP A 114 -9.91 -15.08 -12.90
CA ASP A 114 -10.59 -13.86 -12.49
C ASP A 114 -10.21 -13.48 -11.06
N LEU A 115 -9.44 -12.41 -10.92
CA LEU A 115 -8.94 -11.89 -9.65
C LEU A 115 -9.80 -10.74 -9.08
N SER A 116 -10.97 -10.44 -9.68
CA SER A 116 -11.80 -9.26 -9.31
C SER A 116 -12.21 -9.26 -7.85
N ASP A 117 -12.57 -10.43 -7.30
CA ASP A 117 -13.01 -10.56 -5.92
C ASP A 117 -11.89 -11.01 -4.97
N LYS A 118 -10.65 -11.02 -5.44
CA LYS A 118 -9.52 -11.37 -4.59
C LYS A 118 -9.42 -10.42 -3.40
N PRO A 119 -9.57 -10.90 -2.16
CA PRO A 119 -9.54 -10.04 -1.00
C PRO A 119 -8.18 -9.40 -0.79
N GLY A 120 -8.17 -8.18 -0.28
CA GLY A 120 -6.95 -7.46 -0.01
C GLY A 120 -7.17 -6.14 0.70
N TRP A 121 -6.08 -5.52 1.07
CA TRP A 121 -6.04 -4.22 1.72
C TRP A 121 -4.87 -3.39 1.21
N VAL A 122 -4.88 -2.11 1.50
CA VAL A 122 -3.74 -1.21 1.29
C VAL A 122 -2.85 -1.25 2.53
N ARG A 123 -1.54 -1.31 2.33
CA ARG A 123 -0.54 -1.20 3.40
C ARG A 123 0.39 -0.03 3.14
N ILE A 124 0.44 0.89 4.08
CA ILE A 124 1.43 1.96 4.16
C ILE A 124 2.37 1.70 5.34
N SER A 125 3.60 2.15 5.22
CA SER A 125 4.61 1.98 6.27
C SER A 125 5.44 3.26 6.35
N PHE A 126 5.62 3.76 7.56
CA PHE A 126 6.48 4.91 7.83
C PHE A 126 7.74 4.45 8.55
N HIS A 127 8.88 4.89 8.06
CA HIS A 127 10.14 4.68 8.75
C HIS A 127 10.30 5.75 9.85
N PRO A 128 11.02 5.50 10.95
CA PRO A 128 11.25 6.50 11.99
C PRO A 128 11.86 7.82 11.48
N THR A 129 12.55 7.81 10.35
CA THR A 129 13.09 9.02 9.70
C THR A 129 12.09 9.77 8.84
N THR A 130 10.88 9.23 8.63
CA THR A 130 9.84 9.91 7.86
C THR A 130 9.41 11.18 8.62
N SER A 131 9.46 12.30 7.91
CA SER A 131 9.05 13.59 8.48
C SER A 131 7.53 13.65 8.70
N THR A 132 7.10 14.49 9.61
CA THR A 132 5.67 14.73 9.85
C THR A 132 4.96 15.24 8.59
N ALA A 133 5.62 16.09 7.81
CA ALA A 133 5.08 16.60 6.55
C ALA A 133 4.83 15.49 5.50
N GLU A 134 5.70 14.48 5.42
CA GLU A 134 5.50 13.32 4.54
C GLU A 134 4.37 12.41 5.03
N ILE A 135 4.22 12.28 6.35
CA ILE A 135 3.10 11.56 6.97
C ILE A 135 1.79 12.28 6.65
N ASP A 136 1.74 13.59 6.87
CA ASP A 136 0.56 14.43 6.60
C ASP A 136 0.18 14.37 5.12
N HIS A 137 1.15 14.51 4.22
CA HIS A 137 0.93 14.36 2.79
C HIS A 137 0.29 13.01 2.42
N THR A 138 0.76 11.94 3.05
CA THR A 138 0.20 10.59 2.82
C THR A 138 -1.23 10.47 3.36
N LEU A 139 -1.51 11.01 4.53
CA LEU A 139 -2.85 11.02 5.13
C LEU A 139 -3.82 11.87 4.33
N ASP A 140 -3.39 13.03 3.85
CA ASP A 140 -4.17 13.90 2.97
C ASP A 140 -4.47 13.21 1.63
N ALA A 141 -3.48 12.52 1.05
CA ALA A 141 -3.68 11.72 -0.15
C ALA A 141 -4.78 10.66 0.04
N VAL A 142 -4.80 9.96 1.18
CA VAL A 142 -5.86 8.99 1.47
C VAL A 142 -7.23 9.67 1.59
N ARG A 143 -7.32 10.84 2.26
CA ARG A 143 -8.58 11.62 2.37
C ARG A 143 -9.11 12.04 1.01
N GLU A 144 -8.24 12.62 0.18
CA GLU A 144 -8.59 13.07 -1.18
C GLU A 144 -9.04 11.90 -2.06
N ILE A 145 -8.35 10.76 -2.00
CA ILE A 145 -8.74 9.57 -2.74
C ILE A 145 -10.14 9.12 -2.32
N VAL A 146 -10.39 9.00 -1.01
CA VAL A 146 -11.73 8.55 -0.53
C VAL A 146 -12.82 9.53 -0.96
N ALA A 147 -12.55 10.82 -0.95
CA ALA A 147 -13.52 11.84 -1.35
C ALA A 147 -13.84 11.83 -2.86
N HIS A 148 -12.85 11.51 -3.71
CA HIS A 148 -12.96 11.67 -5.16
C HIS A 148 -12.86 10.35 -5.95
N VAL A 149 -12.74 9.20 -5.28
CA VAL A 149 -12.48 7.91 -5.93
C VAL A 149 -13.50 7.56 -7.04
N HIS A 150 -14.78 7.88 -6.87
CA HIS A 150 -15.81 7.58 -7.86
C HIS A 150 -15.66 8.41 -9.16
N GLU A 151 -15.09 9.60 -9.06
CA GLU A 151 -14.74 10.42 -10.22
C GLU A 151 -13.46 9.89 -10.87
N TRP A 152 -12.40 9.75 -10.09
CA TRP A 152 -11.07 9.36 -10.57
C TRP A 152 -11.00 7.93 -11.08
N ALA A 153 -11.81 7.01 -10.55
CA ALA A 153 -11.91 5.64 -11.06
C ALA A 153 -12.26 5.56 -12.54
N ARG A 154 -12.99 6.55 -13.07
CA ARG A 154 -13.39 6.58 -14.49
C ARG A 154 -12.21 6.77 -15.45
N GLU A 155 -11.10 7.30 -14.94
CA GLU A 155 -9.87 7.50 -15.71
C GLU A 155 -9.06 6.21 -15.84
N TYR A 156 -9.42 5.16 -15.09
CA TYR A 156 -8.70 3.91 -15.06
C TYR A 156 -9.48 2.77 -15.71
N GLU A 157 -8.74 1.80 -16.20
CA GLU A 157 -9.24 0.54 -16.69
C GLU A 157 -8.70 -0.59 -15.80
N TYR A 158 -9.61 -1.49 -15.40
CA TYR A 158 -9.28 -2.63 -14.56
C TYR A 158 -9.11 -3.90 -15.38
N SER A 159 -8.05 -4.66 -15.11
CA SER A 159 -7.83 -5.99 -15.66
C SER A 159 -8.08 -7.06 -14.58
N PRO A 160 -9.12 -7.90 -14.72
CA PRO A 160 -9.37 -8.98 -13.77
C PRO A 160 -8.30 -10.07 -13.81
N VAL A 161 -7.57 -10.20 -14.92
CA VAL A 161 -6.52 -11.21 -15.09
C VAL A 161 -5.24 -10.84 -14.34
N THR A 162 -4.82 -9.56 -14.42
CA THR A 162 -3.62 -9.08 -13.73
C THR A 162 -3.93 -8.48 -12.36
N ASN A 163 -5.21 -8.20 -12.08
CA ASN A 163 -5.66 -7.51 -10.88
C ASN A 163 -5.10 -6.08 -10.76
N GLU A 164 -4.93 -5.39 -11.87
CA GLU A 164 -4.30 -4.08 -11.96
C GLU A 164 -5.24 -3.04 -12.54
N PHE A 165 -5.03 -1.80 -12.12
CA PHE A 165 -5.66 -0.62 -12.72
C PHE A 165 -4.63 0.13 -13.54
N THR A 166 -4.99 0.49 -14.76
CA THR A 166 -4.14 1.24 -15.69
C THR A 166 -4.84 2.52 -16.10
N LEU A 167 -4.13 3.63 -16.10
CA LEU A 167 -4.68 4.91 -16.59
C LEU A 167 -5.04 4.80 -18.07
N ARG A 168 -6.26 5.17 -18.44
CA ARG A 168 -6.75 5.12 -19.83
C ARG A 168 -5.87 5.97 -20.73
N GLY A 169 -5.45 5.40 -21.84
CA GLY A 169 -4.57 6.09 -22.80
C GLY A 169 -3.11 6.23 -22.37
N ALA A 170 -2.72 5.65 -21.24
CA ALA A 170 -1.32 5.59 -20.87
C ALA A 170 -0.56 4.64 -21.81
N ASP A 171 0.58 5.11 -22.32
CA ASP A 171 1.53 4.23 -23.02
C ASP A 171 2.27 3.37 -21.98
N GLY A 172 1.87 2.12 -21.84
CA GLY A 172 2.52 1.16 -20.92
C GLY A 172 4.01 0.96 -21.18
N ASN A 173 4.53 1.36 -22.36
CA ASN A 173 5.94 1.31 -22.71
C ASN A 173 6.71 2.58 -22.33
N ALA A 174 6.03 3.69 -22.06
CA ALA A 174 6.67 4.96 -21.77
C ALA A 174 7.67 4.91 -20.60
N PRO A 175 7.36 4.25 -19.45
CA PRO A 175 8.31 4.09 -18.35
C PRO A 175 9.58 3.33 -18.79
N MET A 176 9.41 2.25 -19.55
CA MET A 176 10.52 1.44 -20.03
C MET A 176 11.38 2.19 -21.06
N ALA A 177 10.77 2.95 -21.95
CA ALA A 177 11.48 3.80 -22.91
C ALA A 177 12.27 4.90 -22.18
N ARG A 178 11.74 5.45 -21.08
CA ARG A 178 12.44 6.40 -20.22
C ARG A 178 13.66 5.77 -19.53
N VAL A 179 13.49 4.58 -18.97
CA VAL A 179 14.58 3.83 -18.31
C VAL A 179 15.68 3.49 -19.32
N LYS A 180 15.32 3.02 -20.51
CA LYS A 180 16.30 2.73 -21.57
C LYS A 180 17.19 3.93 -21.89
N ARG A 181 16.62 5.15 -21.98
CA ARG A 181 17.37 6.39 -22.21
C ARG A 181 18.38 6.72 -21.13
N TRP A 182 18.19 6.28 -19.89
CA TRP A 182 19.17 6.49 -18.81
C TRP A 182 20.47 5.68 -19.00
N PHE A 183 20.44 4.64 -19.84
CA PHE A 183 21.57 3.78 -20.14
C PHE A 183 22.13 4.02 -21.55
N GLU A 184 21.58 4.96 -22.30
CA GLU A 184 22.15 5.40 -23.57
C GLU A 184 23.33 6.33 -23.25
N LEU A 185 24.55 5.87 -23.57
CA LEU A 185 25.73 6.68 -23.46
C LEU A 185 25.80 7.56 -24.72
N ASP A 186 25.93 8.88 -24.55
CA ASP A 186 26.26 9.78 -25.62
C ASP A 186 27.61 9.33 -26.22
N ARG A 187 27.59 8.87 -27.46
CA ARG A 187 28.78 8.44 -28.20
C ARG A 187 29.40 9.59 -28.92
#